data_c71a88a44aa1b20ae1300cb0ac26be41
#
_entry.id   c71a88a44aa1b20ae1300cb0ac26be41
#
_cell.length_a   1.000
_cell.length_b   1.000
_cell.length_c   1.000
_cell.angle_alpha   90.00
_cell.angle_beta   90.00
_cell.angle_gamma   90.00
#
_symmetry.space_group_name_H-M   'P 1'
#
loop_
_entity.id
_entity.type
_entity.pdbx_description
1 polymer ?
#
loop_
_entity_poly.entity_id
_entity_poly.type
_entity_poly.pdbx_seq_one_letter_code
_entity_poly.pdbx_strand_id
1 'polypeptide(L)'
;MGAGVRADEPRNKAVFPSPEDFPNADVLIYDGQCVFCAGQVKNLMRLDGKNRLAFVSLHDDFVAERFPDLGYDQMMKQMYLIPSAGEAGGYLDKRIAGVDAIRYLTRRLPKLWILAPLIHFPFTTPIWKWGYSKVAKYRYKIAGKSNPQCDENGTCDLHFKD
;
A
#
# COMPACT_ATOMS: atom_id res chain seq x y z
N MET A 1 37.35 8.50 19.03
CA MET A 1 37.52 8.68 17.56
C MET A 1 36.14 8.57 16.94
N GLY A 2 35.61 9.73 16.53
CA GLY A 2 34.21 9.89 16.13
C GLY A 2 33.95 9.33 14.74
N ALA A 3 32.88 8.53 14.62
CA ALA A 3 32.28 8.22 13.34
C ALA A 3 31.19 9.27 13.07
N GLY A 4 31.47 10.14 12.10
CA GLY A 4 30.62 11.24 11.73
C GLY A 4 29.29 10.78 11.16
N VAL A 5 28.24 11.31 11.69
CA VAL A 5 26.91 11.36 11.10
C VAL A 5 27.02 12.18 9.81
N ARG A 6 26.84 11.52 8.65
CA ARG A 6 26.69 12.24 7.38
C ARG A 6 25.29 12.85 7.34
N ALA A 7 25.22 14.10 7.75
CA ALA A 7 24.12 14.98 7.37
C ALA A 7 24.47 15.51 6.00
N ASP A 8 23.78 15.02 4.96
CA ASP A 8 23.41 15.74 3.73
C ASP A 8 22.91 14.73 2.69
N GLU A 9 21.63 14.47 2.75
CA GLU A 9 20.94 13.88 1.61
C GLU A 9 19.66 14.69 1.39
N PRO A 10 19.41 15.21 0.17
CA PRO A 10 18.29 16.11 -0.06
C PRO A 10 16.97 15.35 0.12
N ARG A 11 16.28 15.66 1.20
CA ARG A 11 14.93 15.19 1.52
C ARG A 11 13.91 15.79 0.55
N ASN A 12 13.84 15.27 -0.66
CA ASN A 12 12.73 15.53 -1.56
C ASN A 12 12.23 14.26 -2.25
N LYS A 13 12.25 13.15 -1.53
CA LYS A 13 11.58 11.91 -1.92
C LYS A 13 10.26 11.85 -1.14
N ALA A 14 9.15 11.63 -1.81
CA ALA A 14 7.90 11.35 -1.12
C ALA A 14 8.05 9.99 -0.41
N VAL A 15 8.61 10.02 0.79
CA VAL A 15 8.75 8.84 1.64
C VAL A 15 7.35 8.45 2.08
N PHE A 16 6.88 7.31 1.61
CA PHE A 16 5.63 6.73 2.12
C PHE A 16 5.83 6.29 3.57
N PRO A 17 4.85 6.51 4.46
CA PRO A 17 4.90 5.99 5.82
C PRO A 17 5.16 4.48 5.80
N SER A 18 6.29 4.05 6.35
CA SER A 18 6.65 2.64 6.43
C SER A 18 6.04 1.97 7.67
N PRO A 19 5.89 0.64 7.68
CA PRO A 19 5.48 -0.08 8.88
C PRO A 19 6.45 0.08 10.06
N GLU A 20 7.71 0.36 9.80
CA GLU A 20 8.73 0.60 10.82
C GLU A 20 8.53 1.95 11.51
N ASP A 21 8.17 2.99 10.73
CA ASP A 21 7.89 4.33 11.26
C ASP A 21 6.56 4.38 12.03
N PHE A 22 5.59 3.56 11.62
CA PHE A 22 4.23 3.54 12.17
C PHE A 22 3.79 2.11 12.53
N PRO A 23 4.32 1.51 13.60
CA PRO A 23 4.07 0.10 13.95
C PRO A 23 2.61 -0.19 14.34
N ASN A 24 1.84 0.84 14.65
CA ASN A 24 0.41 0.73 14.99
C ASN A 24 -0.52 1.07 13.81
N ALA A 25 0.03 1.30 12.63
CA ALA A 25 -0.74 1.55 11.42
C ALA A 25 -1.13 0.25 10.73
N ASP A 26 -2.26 0.27 10.01
CA ASP A 26 -2.65 -0.83 9.14
C ASP A 26 -1.70 -0.89 7.94
N VAL A 27 -1.15 -2.06 7.62
CA VAL A 27 -0.18 -2.20 6.52
C VAL A 27 -0.90 -2.46 5.21
N LEU A 28 -0.64 -1.64 4.20
CA LEU A 28 -1.09 -1.85 2.83
C LEU A 28 0.08 -2.33 1.98
N ILE A 29 -0.02 -3.58 1.51
CA ILE A 29 0.94 -4.19 0.59
C ILE A 29 0.48 -3.93 -0.84
N TYR A 30 1.35 -3.31 -1.64
CA TYR A 30 1.06 -2.94 -3.02
C TYR A 30 2.20 -3.29 -3.96
N ASP A 31 1.94 -3.27 -5.26
CA ASP A 31 2.96 -3.49 -6.27
C ASP A 31 3.73 -2.18 -6.53
N GLY A 32 4.95 -2.09 -5.96
CA GLY A 32 5.82 -0.92 -6.10
C GLY A 32 6.33 -0.69 -7.53
N GLN A 33 6.30 -1.70 -8.41
CA GLN A 33 6.70 -1.56 -9.82
C GLN A 33 5.55 -1.08 -10.71
N CYS A 34 4.36 -0.94 -10.17
CA CYS A 34 3.17 -0.52 -10.89
C CYS A 34 2.92 0.97 -10.69
N VAL A 35 3.08 1.79 -11.73
CA VAL A 35 2.84 3.24 -11.68
C VAL A 35 1.42 3.56 -11.20
N PHE A 36 0.44 2.82 -11.69
CA PHE A 36 -0.96 2.98 -11.25
C PHE A 36 -1.11 2.73 -9.75
N CYS A 37 -0.54 1.62 -9.23
CA CYS A 37 -0.63 1.26 -7.82
C CYS A 37 0.03 2.31 -6.92
N ALA A 38 1.20 2.77 -7.30
CA ALA A 38 1.91 3.83 -6.60
C ALA A 38 1.12 5.15 -6.57
N GLY A 39 0.46 5.51 -7.68
CA GLY A 39 -0.45 6.65 -7.74
C GLY A 39 -1.61 6.52 -6.77
N GLN A 40 -2.21 5.34 -6.63
CA GLN A 40 -3.29 5.09 -5.67
C GLN A 40 -2.79 5.18 -4.23
N VAL A 41 -1.60 4.65 -3.92
CA VAL A 41 -0.96 4.78 -2.60
C VAL A 41 -0.75 6.25 -2.25
N LYS A 42 -0.24 7.07 -3.18
CA LYS A 42 -0.08 8.52 -2.98
C LYS A 42 -1.40 9.22 -2.67
N ASN A 43 -2.48 8.83 -3.35
CA ASN A 43 -3.81 9.37 -3.06
C ASN A 43 -4.31 8.95 -1.67
N LEU A 44 -4.13 7.67 -1.30
CA LEU A 44 -4.51 7.18 0.03
C LEU A 44 -3.73 7.90 1.14
N MET A 45 -2.44 8.13 0.96
CA MET A 45 -1.61 8.89 1.90
C MET A 45 -2.15 10.32 2.11
N ARG A 46 -2.56 11.00 1.03
CA ARG A 46 -3.17 12.35 1.12
C ARG A 46 -4.52 12.34 1.84
N LEU A 47 -5.26 11.24 1.75
CA LEU A 47 -6.55 11.07 2.42
C LEU A 47 -6.38 10.67 3.89
N ASP A 48 -5.27 10.02 4.24
CA ASP A 48 -4.94 9.60 5.59
C ASP A 48 -4.25 10.71 6.39
N GLY A 49 -5.07 11.61 6.95
CA GLY A 49 -4.54 12.73 7.74
C GLY A 49 -4.06 12.35 9.17
N LYS A 50 -4.08 11.06 9.54
CA LYS A 50 -3.75 10.59 10.91
C LYS A 50 -2.72 9.47 10.93
N ASN A 51 -2.03 9.21 9.83
CA ASN A 51 -1.04 8.13 9.67
C ASN A 51 -1.57 6.77 10.18
N ARG A 52 -2.79 6.43 9.77
CA ARG A 52 -3.44 5.15 10.10
C ARG A 52 -3.00 4.01 9.19
N LEU A 53 -2.37 4.37 8.06
CA LEU A 53 -1.88 3.46 7.05
C LEU A 53 -0.37 3.56 6.94
N ALA A 54 0.27 2.42 6.87
CA ALA A 54 1.65 2.25 6.43
C ALA A 54 1.67 1.50 5.10
N PHE A 55 2.62 1.82 4.26
CA PHE A 55 2.67 1.30 2.90
C PHE A 55 3.99 0.55 2.70
N VAL A 56 3.90 -0.62 2.09
CA VAL A 56 5.08 -1.43 1.79
C VAL A 56 4.93 -2.08 0.41
N SER A 57 6.01 -2.13 -0.34
CA SER A 57 6.04 -2.84 -1.62
C SER A 57 6.01 -4.35 -1.40
N LEU A 58 5.29 -5.08 -2.24
CA LEU A 58 5.32 -6.55 -2.22
C LEU A 58 6.70 -7.14 -2.56
N HIS A 59 7.60 -6.31 -3.09
CA HIS A 59 8.99 -6.68 -3.41
C HIS A 59 9.96 -6.44 -2.25
N ASP A 60 9.48 -5.88 -1.14
CA ASP A 60 10.26 -5.58 0.05
C ASP A 60 10.46 -6.85 0.89
N ASP A 61 11.68 -7.06 1.39
CA ASP A 61 12.04 -8.20 2.23
C ASP A 61 11.20 -8.26 3.51
N PHE A 62 10.80 -7.11 4.04
CA PHE A 62 9.88 -7.01 5.17
C PHE A 62 8.60 -7.83 4.95
N VAL A 63 8.05 -7.82 3.72
CA VAL A 63 6.82 -8.56 3.41
C VAL A 63 7.07 -10.06 3.43
N ALA A 64 8.18 -10.52 2.84
CA ALA A 64 8.54 -11.92 2.81
C ALA A 64 8.83 -12.48 4.22
N GLU A 65 9.48 -11.69 5.06
CA GLU A 65 9.84 -12.08 6.43
C GLU A 65 8.63 -12.04 7.37
N ARG A 66 7.79 -11.00 7.25
CA ARG A 66 6.70 -10.75 8.20
C ARG A 66 5.39 -11.44 7.84
N PHE A 67 5.17 -11.67 6.55
CA PHE A 67 3.94 -12.27 6.01
C PHE A 67 4.25 -13.44 5.05
N PRO A 68 4.97 -14.48 5.50
CA PRO A 68 5.39 -15.61 4.64
C PRO A 68 4.21 -16.44 4.12
N ASP A 69 3.03 -16.28 4.72
CA ASP A 69 1.78 -16.89 4.30
C ASP A 69 1.22 -16.27 3.00
N LEU A 70 1.67 -15.06 2.63
CA LEU A 70 1.24 -14.40 1.41
C LEU A 70 2.15 -14.77 0.25
N GLY A 71 1.64 -15.59 -0.67
CA GLY A 71 2.37 -15.95 -1.88
C GLY A 71 2.55 -14.75 -2.82
N TYR A 72 3.75 -14.62 -3.41
CA TYR A 72 4.09 -13.57 -4.37
C TYR A 72 3.06 -13.44 -5.50
N ASP A 73 2.66 -14.56 -6.11
CA ASP A 73 1.67 -14.58 -7.19
C ASP A 73 0.29 -14.07 -6.78
N GLN A 74 -0.06 -14.22 -5.51
CA GLN A 74 -1.31 -13.71 -4.97
C GLN A 74 -1.23 -12.19 -4.81
N MET A 75 -0.13 -11.69 -4.27
CA MET A 75 0.11 -10.26 -4.10
C MET A 75 0.25 -9.52 -5.45
N MET A 76 0.78 -10.19 -6.47
CA MET A 76 0.81 -9.66 -7.83
C MET A 76 -0.59 -9.51 -8.47
N LYS A 77 -1.59 -10.23 -8.00
CA LYS A 77 -2.96 -10.15 -8.56
C LYS A 77 -3.81 -9.07 -7.89
N GLN A 78 -3.54 -8.77 -6.64
CA GLN A 78 -4.35 -7.84 -5.85
C GLN A 78 -3.56 -7.26 -4.68
N MET A 79 -3.95 -6.05 -4.24
CA MET A 79 -3.38 -5.49 -3.02
C MET A 79 -3.89 -6.22 -1.78
N TYR A 80 -3.09 -6.22 -0.73
CA TYR A 80 -3.43 -6.76 0.57
C TYR A 80 -3.38 -5.68 1.64
N LEU A 81 -4.29 -5.75 2.59
CA LEU A 81 -4.32 -4.91 3.76
C LEU A 81 -4.30 -5.80 5.01
N ILE A 82 -3.37 -5.52 5.89
CA ILE A 82 -3.18 -6.22 7.15
C ILE A 82 -3.51 -5.24 8.28
N PRO A 83 -4.63 -5.43 8.98
CA PRO A 83 -4.99 -4.56 10.09
C PRO A 83 -3.98 -4.65 11.24
N SER A 84 -3.66 -3.52 11.82
CA SER A 84 -2.87 -3.45 13.05
C SER A 84 -3.66 -3.98 14.25
N ALA A 85 -2.95 -4.56 15.21
CA ALA A 85 -3.50 -4.92 16.52
C ALA A 85 -3.62 -3.71 17.47
N GLY A 86 -3.30 -2.50 17.00
CA GLY A 86 -3.34 -1.28 17.77
C GLY A 86 -2.30 -1.24 18.89
N GLU A 87 -2.71 -0.78 20.07
CA GLU A 87 -1.81 -0.63 21.23
C GLU A 87 -1.22 -1.97 21.74
N ALA A 88 -1.83 -3.09 21.39
CA ALA A 88 -1.28 -4.41 21.71
C ALA A 88 0.01 -4.72 20.93
N GLY A 89 0.28 -3.95 19.89
CA GLY A 89 1.43 -4.12 19.00
C GLY A 89 1.28 -5.27 18.01
N GLY A 90 1.95 -5.18 16.87
CA GLY A 90 1.91 -6.19 15.81
C GLY A 90 0.65 -6.10 14.92
N TYR A 91 0.33 -7.21 14.26
CA TYR A 91 -0.72 -7.25 13.24
C TYR A 91 -1.75 -8.33 13.55
N LEU A 92 -3.00 -8.08 13.20
CA LEU A 92 -4.05 -9.09 13.29
C LEU A 92 -3.77 -10.19 12.25
N ASP A 93 -4.15 -11.41 12.61
CA ASP A 93 -4.11 -12.55 11.68
C ASP A 93 -5.27 -12.49 10.69
N LYS A 94 -5.34 -11.37 9.97
CA LYS A 94 -6.38 -11.10 8.98
C LYS A 94 -5.75 -10.50 7.72
N ARG A 95 -5.96 -11.16 6.60
CA ARG A 95 -5.51 -10.76 5.28
C ARG A 95 -6.71 -10.29 4.47
N ILE A 96 -6.82 -8.98 4.27
CA ILE A 96 -7.93 -8.36 3.53
C ILE A 96 -7.42 -8.01 2.14
N ALA A 97 -8.05 -8.56 1.09
CA ALA A 97 -7.54 -8.47 -0.26
C ALA A 97 -8.49 -7.75 -1.23
N GLY A 98 -7.95 -7.12 -2.25
CA GLY A 98 -8.69 -6.58 -3.38
C GLY A 98 -9.81 -5.61 -2.99
N VAL A 99 -11.03 -5.89 -3.43
CA VAL A 99 -12.21 -5.05 -3.17
C VAL A 99 -12.55 -4.96 -1.68
N ASP A 100 -12.32 -6.02 -0.93
CA ASP A 100 -12.60 -6.03 0.51
C ASP A 100 -11.62 -5.12 1.27
N ALA A 101 -10.37 -4.98 0.78
CA ALA A 101 -9.43 -3.98 1.28
C ALA A 101 -9.94 -2.55 1.02
N ILE A 102 -10.47 -2.27 -0.17
CA ILE A 102 -11.09 -0.98 -0.47
C ILE A 102 -12.27 -0.70 0.47
N ARG A 103 -13.13 -1.70 0.69
CA ARG A 103 -14.26 -1.58 1.63
C ARG A 103 -13.80 -1.31 3.06
N TYR A 104 -12.72 -1.92 3.49
CA TYR A 104 -12.11 -1.64 4.79
C TYR A 104 -11.61 -0.19 4.85
N LEU A 105 -10.88 0.27 3.83
CA LEU A 105 -10.36 1.64 3.75
C LEU A 105 -11.46 2.70 3.79
N THR A 106 -12.61 2.46 3.15
CA THR A 106 -13.74 3.41 3.21
C THR A 106 -14.33 3.57 4.61
N ARG A 107 -14.18 2.58 5.48
CA ARG A 107 -14.56 2.66 6.90
C ARG A 107 -13.46 3.27 7.76
N ARG A 108 -12.20 3.02 7.40
CA ARG A 108 -11.04 3.46 8.17
C ARG A 108 -10.73 4.94 7.97
N LEU A 109 -10.92 5.45 6.75
CA LEU A 109 -10.61 6.82 6.36
C LEU A 109 -11.89 7.67 6.23
N PRO A 110 -12.10 8.66 7.13
CA PRO A 110 -13.33 9.48 7.10
C PRO A 110 -13.59 10.20 5.78
N LYS A 111 -12.52 10.63 5.09
CA LYS A 111 -12.65 11.29 3.78
C LYS A 111 -13.22 10.36 2.68
N LEU A 112 -13.14 9.04 2.87
CA LEU A 112 -13.71 8.05 1.95
C LEU A 112 -15.15 7.65 2.32
N TRP A 113 -15.71 8.14 3.41
CA TRP A 113 -17.07 7.82 3.83
C TRP A 113 -18.13 8.19 2.80
N ILE A 114 -17.87 9.23 2.02
CA ILE A 114 -18.77 9.64 0.93
C ILE A 114 -18.92 8.54 -0.14
N LEU A 115 -17.90 7.70 -0.32
CA LEU A 115 -17.93 6.56 -1.24
C LEU A 115 -18.49 5.29 -0.59
N ALA A 116 -18.60 5.26 0.74
CA ALA A 116 -19.03 4.08 1.47
C ALA A 116 -20.41 3.57 1.02
N PRO A 117 -21.49 4.39 0.90
CA PRO A 117 -22.78 3.88 0.49
C PRO A 117 -22.77 3.22 -0.89
N LEU A 118 -21.95 3.75 -1.82
CA LEU A 118 -21.82 3.20 -3.16
C LEU A 118 -21.09 1.84 -3.16
N ILE A 119 -20.03 1.73 -2.36
CA ILE A 119 -19.18 0.52 -2.32
C ILE A 119 -19.79 -0.57 -1.45
N HIS A 120 -20.56 -0.20 -0.43
CA HIS A 120 -21.17 -1.14 0.52
C HIS A 120 -22.58 -1.60 0.13
N PHE A 121 -23.14 -1.09 -0.96
CA PHE A 121 -24.45 -1.52 -1.42
C PHE A 121 -24.45 -3.03 -1.75
N PRO A 122 -25.38 -3.82 -1.19
CA PRO A 122 -25.26 -5.28 -1.18
C PRO A 122 -25.20 -5.95 -2.55
N PHE A 123 -25.87 -5.38 -3.55
CA PHE A 123 -25.91 -5.93 -4.91
C PHE A 123 -24.75 -5.49 -5.81
N THR A 124 -23.91 -4.54 -5.37
CA THR A 124 -22.81 -4.00 -6.20
C THR A 124 -21.50 -4.76 -6.01
N THR A 125 -21.39 -5.63 -5.02
CA THR A 125 -20.16 -6.39 -4.73
C THR A 125 -19.63 -7.18 -5.94
N PRO A 126 -20.44 -7.94 -6.70
CA PRO A 126 -19.94 -8.66 -7.88
C PRO A 126 -19.45 -7.71 -8.98
N ILE A 127 -20.10 -6.57 -9.15
CA ILE A 127 -19.71 -5.53 -10.13
C ILE A 127 -18.34 -4.96 -9.75
N TRP A 128 -18.13 -4.63 -8.48
CA TRP A 128 -16.87 -4.12 -7.98
C TRP A 128 -15.74 -5.15 -8.09
N LYS A 129 -16.00 -6.41 -7.77
CA LYS A 129 -15.02 -7.51 -7.95
C LYS A 129 -14.64 -7.69 -9.40
N TRP A 130 -15.61 -7.65 -10.31
CA TRP A 130 -15.36 -7.73 -11.75
C TRP A 130 -14.55 -6.52 -12.24
N GLY A 131 -14.95 -5.30 -11.89
CA GLY A 131 -14.24 -4.06 -12.25
C GLY A 131 -12.81 -4.06 -11.72
N TYR A 132 -12.61 -4.42 -10.45
CA TYR A 132 -11.29 -4.53 -9.84
C TYR A 132 -10.40 -5.53 -10.58
N SER A 133 -10.92 -6.71 -10.92
CA SER A 133 -10.17 -7.73 -11.65
C SER A 133 -9.71 -7.26 -13.03
N LYS A 134 -10.54 -6.46 -13.71
CA LYS A 134 -10.18 -5.83 -15.00
C LYS A 134 -9.08 -4.80 -14.82
N VAL A 135 -9.21 -3.90 -13.86
CA VAL A 135 -8.17 -2.90 -13.55
C VAL A 135 -6.86 -3.60 -13.15
N ALA A 136 -6.91 -4.58 -12.28
CA ALA A 136 -5.74 -5.34 -11.85
C ALA A 136 -5.03 -6.04 -13.03
N LYS A 137 -5.80 -6.57 -14.00
CA LYS A 137 -5.26 -7.22 -15.20
C LYS A 137 -4.62 -6.23 -16.18
N TYR A 138 -5.21 -5.04 -16.34
CA TYR A 138 -4.79 -4.09 -17.35
C TYR A 138 -3.92 -2.94 -16.81
N ARG A 139 -3.67 -2.89 -15.50
CA ARG A 139 -2.94 -1.79 -14.84
C ARG A 139 -1.58 -1.48 -15.47
N TYR A 140 -0.84 -2.51 -15.89
CA TYR A 140 0.46 -2.32 -16.56
C TYR A 140 0.33 -1.82 -18.00
N LYS A 141 -0.79 -2.11 -18.67
CA LYS A 141 -1.06 -1.58 -20.02
C LYS A 141 -1.51 -0.13 -19.98
N ILE A 142 -2.21 0.25 -18.91
CA ILE A 142 -2.79 1.60 -18.76
C ILE A 142 -1.72 2.58 -18.28
N ALA A 143 -0.90 2.20 -17.33
CA ALA A 143 0.02 3.11 -16.66
C ALA A 143 1.51 2.75 -16.81
N GLY A 144 1.83 1.61 -17.44
CA GLY A 144 3.21 1.14 -17.61
C GLY A 144 3.81 0.55 -16.33
N LYS A 145 5.04 0.01 -16.48
CA LYS A 145 5.92 -0.36 -15.37
C LYS A 145 6.86 0.80 -15.09
N SER A 146 6.97 1.21 -13.85
CA SER A 146 8.12 1.98 -13.41
C SER A 146 9.30 1.04 -13.27
N ASN A 147 10.48 1.52 -13.62
CA ASN A 147 11.72 0.83 -13.26
C ASN A 147 12.17 1.46 -11.95
N PRO A 148 11.82 0.90 -10.78
CA PRO A 148 12.24 1.47 -9.53
C PRO A 148 13.75 1.27 -9.45
N GLN A 149 14.50 2.34 -9.39
CA GLN A 149 15.85 2.27 -8.85
C GLN A 149 15.66 2.12 -7.35
N CYS A 150 15.67 0.86 -6.89
CA CYS A 150 15.73 0.58 -5.48
C CYS A 150 17.17 0.78 -5.03
N ASP A 151 17.37 1.56 -3.98
CA ASP A 151 18.67 1.68 -3.32
C ASP A 151 19.05 0.34 -2.68
N GLU A 152 20.32 0.12 -2.42
CA GLU A 152 20.87 -1.08 -1.75
C GLU A 152 20.22 -1.35 -0.37
N ASN A 153 19.47 -0.40 0.14
CA ASN A 153 18.72 -0.48 1.42
C ASN A 153 17.21 -0.76 1.23
N GLY A 154 16.78 -1.23 0.03
CA GLY A 154 15.39 -1.61 -0.23
C GLY A 154 14.40 -0.45 -0.42
N THR A 155 14.86 0.80 -0.38
CA THR A 155 14.01 1.98 -0.61
C THR A 155 13.85 2.22 -2.10
N CYS A 156 12.67 1.97 -2.66
CA CYS A 156 12.40 2.16 -4.08
C CYS A 156 11.98 3.59 -4.39
N ASP A 157 12.76 4.29 -5.23
CA ASP A 157 12.41 5.60 -5.77
C ASP A 157 11.34 5.49 -6.84
N LEU A 158 10.16 6.00 -6.55
CA LEU A 158 9.12 6.18 -7.53
C LEU A 158 9.31 7.54 -8.21
N HIS A 159 10.00 7.57 -9.34
CA HIS A 159 10.06 8.76 -10.18
C HIS A 159 8.69 8.99 -10.84
N PHE A 160 7.93 9.94 -10.32
CA PHE A 160 6.83 10.52 -11.04
C PHE A 160 7.41 11.56 -12.01
N LYS A 161 7.33 11.29 -13.31
CA LYS A 161 7.44 12.37 -14.30
C LYS A 161 6.22 13.27 -14.14
N ASP A 162 6.49 14.55 -13.88
CA ASP A 162 5.49 15.62 -13.92
C ASP A 162 4.91 15.76 -15.33
#